data_d6f87dbd0cc624dc579d6c1464e84277
#
_entry.id   d6f87dbd0cc624dc579d6c1464e84277
#
_cell.length_a   1.000
_cell.length_b   1.000
_cell.length_c   1.000
_cell.angle_alpha   90.00
_cell.angle_beta   90.00
_cell.angle_gamma   90.00
#
_symmetry.space_group_name_H-M   'P 1'
#
loop_
_entity.id
_entity.type
_entity.pdbx_description
1 polymer ?
#
loop_
_entity_poly.entity_id
_entity_poly.type
_entity_poly.pdbx_seq_one_letter_code
_entity_poly.pdbx_strand_id
1 'polypeptide(L)'
;MIKTLSNIFKQDKEKFVIPRSVQQVIPIETIWSDGIFKIGRNKFARTYKFTDINYAVASKVDKETMFLEYMDLLNSFDCGGTTKITINNRRLNKVDFEKAILIPMQEDGLDLYRKEYNNMLLDKATSSNSMVQEKYVTVSCYKKTIEEARTYFARVTTELNSHFARLGSKCAEVNGEDKLRILHDFYRTGEESGFHFDIQESMRKGHSFKDYICPDTFEFEKDYFRMGDRYGRVLFLREYASYIKDDMIAELTDMNRNLMLSIDVIPVPTDEAVQEVEKRLLGVETNITNWQRRQNANNNFSAVIPYDLEQQRKESKEFMDDLTTRDQRMMFGILTMVHTAESKKQLDADTETLLTIGRKKLCQFSVLKFQQMDGLNTAMPFGTRKIDAFRTLTTESLAVFIPFRVQDIYHENGIYYGQNVISKNMIIADRRQLLNGNSFI
;
A
#
# COMPACT_ATOMS: atom_id res chain seq x y z
N MET A 1 9.31 21.93 -13.09
CA MET A 1 8.99 21.01 -11.98
C MET A 1 7.98 21.70 -11.10
N ILE A 2 6.86 21.06 -10.82
CA ILE A 2 5.77 21.58 -10.00
C ILE A 2 6.30 21.93 -8.61
N LYS A 3 5.89 23.08 -8.06
CA LYS A 3 6.37 23.55 -6.75
C LYS A 3 6.07 22.54 -5.64
N THR A 4 4.89 21.94 -5.65
CA THR A 4 4.47 20.91 -4.69
C THR A 4 5.42 19.72 -4.71
N LEU A 5 5.75 19.17 -5.88
CA LEU A 5 6.67 18.06 -6.02
C LEU A 5 8.08 18.45 -5.55
N SER A 6 8.57 19.64 -5.97
CA SER A 6 9.88 20.14 -5.54
C SER A 6 9.96 20.30 -4.01
N ASN A 7 8.90 20.75 -3.37
CA ASN A 7 8.86 20.89 -1.92
C ASN A 7 8.87 19.54 -1.21
N ILE A 8 8.06 18.57 -1.68
CA ILE A 8 8.02 17.22 -1.13
C ILE A 8 9.39 16.55 -1.27
N PHE A 9 10.02 16.64 -2.44
CA PHE A 9 11.37 16.10 -2.65
C PHE A 9 12.42 16.74 -1.75
N LYS A 10 12.37 18.05 -1.55
CA LYS A 10 13.31 18.73 -0.64
C LYS A 10 13.10 18.34 0.80
N GLN A 11 11.86 18.06 1.18
CA GLN A 11 11.48 17.71 2.55
C GLN A 11 11.77 16.24 2.87
N ASP A 12 11.59 15.32 1.90
CA ASP A 12 11.85 13.89 2.08
C ASP A 12 13.32 13.51 1.77
N LYS A 13 14.07 14.34 1.03
CA LYS A 13 15.53 14.19 0.81
C LYS A 13 16.31 14.78 1.96
N GLU A 14 16.37 14.04 3.04
CA GLU A 14 17.42 14.24 4.03
C GLU A 14 18.78 13.84 3.42
N LYS A 15 19.87 14.45 3.92
CA LYS A 15 21.22 14.02 3.51
C LYS A 15 21.34 12.51 3.76
N PHE A 16 21.77 11.77 2.74
CA PHE A 16 22.05 10.35 2.89
C PHE A 16 23.11 10.17 3.98
N VAL A 17 22.73 9.45 5.02
CA VAL A 17 23.62 9.07 6.12
C VAL A 17 23.72 7.55 6.11
N ILE A 18 24.94 7.02 6.06
CA ILE A 18 25.15 5.58 6.18
C ILE A 18 24.74 5.16 7.60
N PRO A 19 23.74 4.26 7.74
CA PRO A 19 23.32 3.79 9.06
C PRO A 19 24.48 3.08 9.78
N ARG A 20 24.68 3.40 11.04
CA ARG A 20 25.70 2.76 11.91
C ARG A 20 25.08 1.66 12.79
N SER A 21 23.77 1.58 12.84
CA SER A 21 23.03 0.57 13.59
C SER A 21 21.76 0.18 12.83
N VAL A 22 21.22 -1.00 13.11
CA VAL A 22 19.95 -1.48 12.55
C VAL A 22 18.79 -0.53 12.85
N GLN A 23 18.80 0.12 14.01
CA GLN A 23 17.78 1.09 14.40
C GLN A 23 17.75 2.34 13.53
N GLN A 24 18.88 2.75 12.95
CA GLN A 24 18.98 3.93 12.08
C GLN A 24 18.42 3.67 10.67
N VAL A 25 18.23 2.41 10.29
CA VAL A 25 17.57 2.04 9.02
C VAL A 25 16.09 2.41 9.03
N ILE A 26 15.44 2.30 10.19
CA ILE A 26 14.01 2.59 10.36
C ILE A 26 13.81 4.09 10.62
N PRO A 27 13.06 4.82 9.76
CA PRO A 27 13.02 6.27 9.78
C PRO A 27 12.13 6.88 10.88
N ILE A 28 11.48 6.08 11.74
CA ILE A 28 10.63 6.58 12.82
C ILE A 28 11.53 7.10 13.95
N GLU A 29 11.35 8.36 14.35
CA GLU A 29 12.06 8.97 15.47
C GLU A 29 11.35 8.77 16.81
N THR A 30 10.03 8.95 16.80
CA THR A 30 9.18 8.87 17.99
C THR A 30 7.83 8.29 17.61
N ILE A 31 7.23 7.53 18.51
CA ILE A 31 5.86 7.04 18.39
C ILE A 31 5.09 7.35 19.67
N TRP A 32 3.82 7.74 19.53
CA TRP A 32 2.91 8.01 20.64
C TRP A 32 1.87 6.88 20.77
N SER A 33 1.29 6.76 21.94
CA SER A 33 0.27 5.74 22.24
C SER A 33 -0.96 5.82 21.33
N ASP A 34 -1.31 7.02 20.87
CA ASP A 34 -2.40 7.28 19.91
C ASP A 34 -2.08 6.88 18.46
N GLY A 35 -0.92 6.26 18.23
CA GLY A 35 -0.50 5.77 16.91
C GLY A 35 0.08 6.83 15.97
N ILE A 36 0.19 8.08 16.41
CA ILE A 36 0.93 9.10 15.66
C ILE A 36 2.42 8.82 15.81
N PHE A 37 3.17 8.95 14.73
CA PHE A 37 4.61 8.80 14.75
C PHE A 37 5.30 9.91 13.95
N LYS A 38 6.52 10.24 14.39
CA LYS A 38 7.35 11.28 13.79
C LYS A 38 8.44 10.68 12.92
N ILE A 39 8.62 11.26 11.72
CA ILE A 39 9.56 10.80 10.70
C ILE A 39 10.37 12.02 10.24
N GLY A 40 11.57 12.21 10.78
CA GLY A 40 12.35 13.38 10.43
C GLY A 40 11.78 14.71 10.97
N ARG A 41 12.29 15.80 10.46
CA ARG A 41 12.00 17.13 11.00
C ARG A 41 10.56 17.58 10.67
N ASN A 42 9.75 17.78 11.71
CA ASN A 42 8.38 18.33 11.60
C ASN A 42 7.41 17.52 10.72
N LYS A 43 7.73 16.27 10.42
CA LYS A 43 6.86 15.35 9.68
C LYS A 43 6.24 14.34 10.62
N PHE A 44 4.91 14.33 10.66
CA PHE A 44 4.11 13.40 11.43
C PHE A 44 3.30 12.52 10.50
N ALA A 45 3.07 11.29 10.92
CA ALA A 45 2.23 10.36 10.18
C ALA A 45 1.35 9.54 11.12
N ARG A 46 0.23 9.06 10.59
CA ARG A 46 -0.70 8.16 11.25
C ARG A 46 -1.17 7.10 10.28
N THR A 47 -1.34 5.88 10.80
CA THR A 47 -1.81 4.75 10.01
C THR A 47 -3.24 4.38 10.41
N TYR A 48 -4.05 4.03 9.41
CA TYR A 48 -5.41 3.55 9.56
C TYR A 48 -5.50 2.17 8.92
N LYS A 49 -6.20 1.24 9.55
CA LYS A 49 -6.51 -0.08 9.00
C LYS A 49 -7.92 -0.05 8.43
N PHE A 50 -8.11 -0.58 7.22
CA PHE A 50 -9.42 -0.69 6.60
C PHE A 50 -9.73 -2.12 6.16
N THR A 51 -11.03 -2.44 6.12
CA THR A 51 -11.51 -3.78 5.75
C THR A 51 -11.70 -3.89 4.24
N ASP A 52 -11.61 -5.12 3.74
CA ASP A 52 -11.91 -5.42 2.34
C ASP A 52 -13.43 -5.35 2.06
N ILE A 53 -13.78 -5.23 0.79
CA ILE A 53 -15.15 -5.31 0.28
C ILE A 53 -15.21 -6.35 -0.83
N ASN A 54 -16.41 -6.84 -1.14
CA ASN A 54 -16.62 -7.92 -2.13
C ASN A 54 -16.57 -7.40 -3.58
N TYR A 55 -15.50 -6.65 -3.94
CA TYR A 55 -15.34 -6.06 -5.26
C TYR A 55 -15.28 -7.10 -6.39
N ALA A 56 -14.49 -8.17 -6.20
CA ALA A 56 -14.25 -9.16 -7.26
C ALA A 56 -15.52 -9.90 -7.72
N VAL A 57 -16.48 -10.11 -6.81
CA VAL A 57 -17.74 -10.84 -7.06
C VAL A 57 -18.94 -9.92 -7.29
N ALA A 58 -18.76 -8.61 -7.19
CA ALA A 58 -19.82 -7.64 -7.40
C ALA A 58 -20.33 -7.64 -8.84
N SER A 59 -21.59 -7.24 -9.04
CA SER A 59 -22.13 -7.01 -10.38
C SER A 59 -21.39 -5.90 -11.11
N LYS A 60 -21.53 -5.79 -12.43
CA LYS A 60 -20.87 -4.73 -13.21
C LYS A 60 -21.29 -3.33 -12.71
N VAL A 61 -22.56 -3.13 -12.40
CA VAL A 61 -23.11 -1.86 -11.92
C VAL A 61 -22.55 -1.53 -10.53
N ASP A 62 -22.49 -2.51 -9.63
CA ASP A 62 -21.93 -2.32 -8.29
C ASP A 62 -20.43 -2.00 -8.36
N LYS A 63 -19.67 -2.68 -9.26
CA LYS A 63 -18.24 -2.37 -9.47
C LYS A 63 -18.02 -0.95 -9.96
N GLU A 64 -18.84 -0.47 -10.90
CA GLU A 64 -18.79 0.91 -11.38
C GLU A 64 -19.07 1.89 -10.23
N THR A 65 -20.07 1.61 -9.40
CA THR A 65 -20.38 2.42 -8.22
C THR A 65 -19.22 2.43 -7.21
N MET A 66 -18.68 1.27 -6.86
CA MET A 66 -17.54 1.15 -5.95
C MET A 66 -16.30 1.86 -6.50
N PHE A 67 -16.09 1.81 -7.81
CA PHE A 67 -14.97 2.49 -8.46
C PHE A 67 -15.11 4.01 -8.37
N LEU A 68 -16.31 4.55 -8.63
CA LEU A 68 -16.60 5.99 -8.48
C LEU A 68 -16.43 6.45 -7.02
N GLU A 69 -16.95 5.72 -6.05
CA GLU A 69 -16.77 6.02 -4.63
C GLU A 69 -15.28 5.97 -4.21
N TYR A 70 -14.50 5.08 -4.83
CA TYR A 70 -13.05 5.04 -4.60
C TYR A 70 -12.33 6.25 -5.23
N MET A 71 -12.78 6.72 -6.40
CA MET A 71 -12.30 7.96 -7.00
C MET A 71 -12.60 9.17 -6.09
N ASP A 72 -13.80 9.21 -5.49
CA ASP A 72 -14.17 10.24 -4.53
C ASP A 72 -13.29 10.22 -3.28
N LEU A 73 -12.94 9.04 -2.77
CA LEU A 73 -11.96 8.88 -1.69
C LEU A 73 -10.60 9.47 -2.10
N LEU A 74 -10.10 9.15 -3.29
CA LEU A 74 -8.82 9.69 -3.77
C LEU A 74 -8.88 11.22 -3.92
N ASN A 75 -9.99 11.74 -4.42
CA ASN A 75 -10.22 13.18 -4.57
C ASN A 75 -10.34 13.91 -3.21
N SER A 76 -10.67 13.21 -2.13
CA SER A 76 -10.75 13.80 -0.79
C SER A 76 -9.37 14.03 -0.15
N PHE A 77 -8.31 13.45 -0.68
CA PHE A 77 -6.97 13.59 -0.08
C PHE A 77 -6.48 15.04 -0.13
N ASP A 78 -6.00 15.50 1.02
CA ASP A 78 -5.53 16.88 1.21
C ASP A 78 -4.18 17.12 0.52
N CYS A 79 -4.08 18.20 -0.26
CA CYS A 79 -2.81 18.64 -0.87
C CYS A 79 -1.76 19.09 0.16
N GLY A 80 -2.15 19.39 1.41
CA GLY A 80 -1.24 19.69 2.52
C GLY A 80 -0.61 18.46 3.17
N GLY A 81 -1.01 17.27 2.75
CA GLY A 81 -0.53 15.98 3.22
C GLY A 81 -0.13 15.06 2.09
N THR A 82 0.32 13.88 2.46
CA THR A 82 0.61 12.81 1.50
C THR A 82 0.03 11.50 2.03
N THR A 83 -0.56 10.73 1.15
CA THR A 83 -1.24 9.49 1.51
C THR A 83 -0.53 8.30 0.88
N LYS A 84 -0.48 7.21 1.62
CA LYS A 84 0.06 5.92 1.16
C LYS A 84 -0.96 4.84 1.46
N ILE A 85 -1.38 4.11 0.45
CA ILE A 85 -2.22 2.92 0.57
C ILE A 85 -1.29 1.72 0.55
N THR A 86 -1.36 0.87 1.57
CA THR A 86 -0.48 -0.30 1.71
C THR A 86 -1.31 -1.56 1.84
N ILE A 87 -0.96 -2.58 1.06
CA ILE A 87 -1.50 -3.93 1.15
C ILE A 87 -0.37 -4.81 1.69
N ASN A 88 -0.59 -5.43 2.82
CA ASN A 88 0.34 -6.31 3.51
C ASN A 88 -0.15 -7.75 3.44
N ASN A 89 0.50 -8.56 2.62
CA ASN A 89 0.32 -10.00 2.61
C ASN A 89 1.32 -10.63 3.57
N ARG A 90 0.83 -11.32 4.57
CA ARG A 90 1.66 -12.10 5.49
C ARG A 90 1.11 -13.50 5.69
N ARG A 91 1.97 -14.45 5.93
CA ARG A 91 1.54 -15.76 6.39
C ARG A 91 0.94 -15.65 7.79
N LEU A 92 -0.18 -16.32 7.99
CA LEU A 92 -0.76 -16.46 9.32
C LEU A 92 0.21 -17.26 10.20
N ASN A 93 0.53 -16.73 11.37
CA ASN A 93 1.35 -17.45 12.34
C ASN A 93 0.57 -18.69 12.83
N LYS A 94 1.22 -19.86 12.77
CA LYS A 94 0.60 -21.11 13.18
C LYS A 94 0.13 -21.09 14.64
N VAL A 95 0.90 -20.48 15.53
CA VAL A 95 0.56 -20.39 16.97
C VAL A 95 -0.66 -19.50 17.20
N ASP A 96 -0.72 -18.33 16.55
CA ASP A 96 -1.86 -17.43 16.66
C ASP A 96 -3.12 -18.04 16.03
N PHE A 97 -2.95 -18.75 14.91
CA PHE A 97 -4.02 -19.52 14.28
C PHE A 97 -4.55 -20.62 15.19
N GLU A 98 -3.67 -21.43 15.77
CA GLU A 98 -4.07 -22.51 16.69
C GLU A 98 -4.80 -21.94 17.91
N LYS A 99 -4.31 -20.87 18.52
CA LYS A 99 -4.97 -20.23 19.67
C LYS A 99 -6.34 -19.65 19.33
N ALA A 100 -6.51 -19.12 18.12
CA ALA A 100 -7.74 -18.43 17.74
C ALA A 100 -8.85 -19.37 17.23
N ILE A 101 -8.49 -20.56 16.75
CA ILE A 101 -9.43 -21.45 16.05
C ILE A 101 -9.64 -22.77 16.79
N LEU A 102 -8.62 -23.32 17.42
CA LEU A 102 -8.74 -24.61 18.07
C LEU A 102 -9.59 -24.50 19.34
N ILE A 103 -10.51 -25.42 19.48
CA ILE A 103 -11.33 -25.54 20.70
C ILE A 103 -10.45 -26.06 21.83
N PRO A 104 -10.31 -25.32 22.94
CA PRO A 104 -9.51 -25.77 24.07
C PRO A 104 -10.13 -27.03 24.72
N MET A 105 -9.27 -27.95 25.15
CA MET A 105 -9.68 -29.13 25.91
C MET A 105 -10.22 -28.70 27.27
N GLN A 106 -11.32 -29.34 27.74
CA GLN A 106 -12.00 -28.98 28.97
C GLN A 106 -11.98 -30.10 29.99
N GLU A 107 -11.27 -31.20 29.73
CA GLU A 107 -11.18 -32.41 30.57
C GLU A 107 -12.57 -33.04 30.88
N ASP A 108 -13.47 -32.94 29.89
CA ASP A 108 -14.81 -33.54 29.95
C ASP A 108 -14.95 -34.69 28.94
N GLY A 109 -16.07 -35.42 28.97
CA GLY A 109 -16.32 -36.55 28.05
C GLY A 109 -16.43 -36.19 26.58
N LEU A 110 -16.32 -34.90 26.20
CA LEU A 110 -16.39 -34.40 24.82
C LEU A 110 -15.02 -34.10 24.18
N ASP A 111 -13.93 -34.28 24.92
CA ASP A 111 -12.59 -33.96 24.41
C ASP A 111 -12.15 -34.81 23.22
N LEU A 112 -12.70 -36.05 23.11
CA LEU A 112 -12.49 -36.86 21.91
C LEU A 112 -12.98 -36.16 20.63
N TYR A 113 -14.19 -35.61 20.70
CA TYR A 113 -14.81 -34.87 19.58
C TYR A 113 -14.10 -33.55 19.30
N ARG A 114 -13.66 -32.80 20.35
CA ARG A 114 -12.87 -31.59 20.19
C ARG A 114 -11.56 -31.88 19.47
N LYS A 115 -10.87 -32.96 19.84
CA LYS A 115 -9.63 -33.39 19.22
C LYS A 115 -9.83 -33.75 17.74
N GLU A 116 -10.90 -34.47 17.42
CA GLU A 116 -11.22 -34.83 16.04
C GLU A 116 -11.51 -33.58 15.19
N TYR A 117 -12.35 -32.68 15.72
CA TYR A 117 -12.65 -31.40 15.06
C TYR A 117 -11.41 -30.52 14.89
N ASN A 118 -10.57 -30.41 15.90
CA ASN A 118 -9.31 -29.66 15.83
C ASN A 118 -8.34 -30.26 14.79
N ASN A 119 -8.24 -31.57 14.69
CA ASN A 119 -7.44 -32.24 13.64
C ASN A 119 -7.98 -31.90 12.23
N MET A 120 -9.31 -31.93 12.05
CA MET A 120 -9.93 -31.51 10.79
C MET A 120 -9.61 -30.06 10.45
N LEU A 121 -9.64 -29.15 11.43
CA LEU A 121 -9.27 -27.74 11.22
C LEU A 121 -7.80 -27.58 10.81
N LEU A 122 -6.90 -28.30 11.45
CA LEU A 122 -5.46 -28.29 11.10
C LEU A 122 -5.21 -28.84 9.69
N ASP A 123 -5.88 -29.92 9.29
CA ASP A 123 -5.80 -30.47 7.94
C ASP A 123 -6.31 -29.45 6.89
N LYS A 124 -7.43 -28.79 7.18
CA LYS A 124 -7.98 -27.72 6.32
C LYS A 124 -7.04 -26.51 6.25
N ALA A 125 -6.44 -26.12 7.37
CA ALA A 125 -5.48 -25.03 7.41
C ALA A 125 -4.24 -25.33 6.54
N THR A 126 -3.77 -26.54 6.56
CA THR A 126 -2.62 -26.98 5.74
C THR A 126 -2.94 -26.91 4.23
N SER A 127 -4.19 -27.17 3.86
CA SER A 127 -4.67 -27.09 2.47
C SER A 127 -5.13 -25.68 2.06
N SER A 128 -5.31 -24.76 3.01
CA SER A 128 -5.71 -23.38 2.75
C SER A 128 -4.50 -22.50 2.39
N ASN A 129 -4.75 -21.32 1.83
CA ASN A 129 -3.68 -20.40 1.43
C ASN A 129 -2.90 -19.83 2.62
N SER A 130 -3.43 -19.91 3.84
CA SER A 130 -2.85 -19.44 5.11
C SER A 130 -2.25 -18.02 5.03
N MET A 131 -2.75 -17.19 4.10
CA MET A 131 -2.32 -15.81 3.90
C MET A 131 -3.36 -14.86 4.45
N VAL A 132 -2.92 -13.93 5.28
CA VAL A 132 -3.73 -12.80 5.73
C VAL A 132 -3.33 -11.58 4.92
N GLN A 133 -4.34 -10.90 4.36
CA GLN A 133 -4.15 -9.65 3.66
C GLN A 133 -4.71 -8.51 4.52
N GLU A 134 -3.83 -7.65 4.99
CA GLU A 134 -4.20 -6.47 5.76
C GLU A 134 -3.98 -5.20 4.93
N LYS A 135 -4.85 -4.24 5.08
CA LYS A 135 -4.87 -3.02 4.26
C LYS A 135 -4.80 -1.80 5.14
N TYR A 136 -3.91 -0.88 4.77
CA TYR A 136 -3.63 0.31 5.55
C TYR A 136 -3.64 1.57 4.69
N VAL A 137 -4.07 2.66 5.27
CA VAL A 137 -3.83 4.01 4.77
C VAL A 137 -2.93 4.72 5.75
N THR A 138 -1.78 5.23 5.29
CA THR A 138 -0.89 6.06 6.11
C THR A 138 -0.89 7.46 5.56
N VAL A 139 -1.38 8.41 6.36
CA VAL A 139 -1.37 9.83 6.02
C VAL A 139 -0.23 10.51 6.74
N SER A 140 0.50 11.38 6.04
CA SER A 140 1.56 12.18 6.66
C SER A 140 1.39 13.67 6.37
N CYS A 141 1.76 14.50 7.32
CA CYS A 141 1.68 15.95 7.21
C CYS A 141 2.90 16.62 7.86
N TYR A 142 3.13 17.88 7.50
CA TYR A 142 4.17 18.72 8.12
C TYR A 142 3.52 19.67 9.11
N LYS A 143 3.85 19.53 10.40
CA LYS A 143 3.35 20.36 11.49
C LYS A 143 4.50 20.73 12.43
N LYS A 144 4.35 21.85 13.16
CA LYS A 144 5.38 22.31 14.09
C LYS A 144 5.36 21.49 15.40
N THR A 145 4.15 21.16 15.87
CA THR A 145 3.93 20.48 17.15
C THR A 145 3.07 19.22 16.98
N ILE A 146 3.10 18.36 17.97
CA ILE A 146 2.28 17.15 18.00
C ILE A 146 0.79 17.49 18.16
N GLU A 147 0.46 18.58 18.87
CA GLU A 147 -0.90 19.03 19.09
C GLU A 147 -1.54 19.48 17.77
N GLU A 148 -0.79 20.23 16.95
CA GLU A 148 -1.23 20.59 15.59
C GLU A 148 -1.43 19.35 14.73
N ALA A 149 -0.57 18.34 14.86
CA ALA A 149 -0.70 17.08 14.15
C ALA A 149 -1.94 16.29 14.60
N ARG A 150 -2.22 16.23 15.91
CA ARG A 150 -3.43 15.60 16.46
C ARG A 150 -4.71 16.23 15.90
N THR A 151 -4.76 17.56 15.89
CA THR A 151 -5.91 18.31 15.31
C THR A 151 -6.09 17.98 13.83
N TYR A 152 -5.00 17.92 13.07
CA TYR A 152 -5.04 17.56 11.66
C TYR A 152 -5.56 16.13 11.46
N PHE A 153 -5.00 15.14 12.21
CA PHE A 153 -5.40 13.75 12.07
C PHE A 153 -6.82 13.48 12.56
N ALA A 154 -7.34 14.20 13.54
CA ALA A 154 -8.74 14.09 13.95
C ALA A 154 -9.69 14.41 12.79
N ARG A 155 -9.41 15.48 12.00
CA ARG A 155 -10.16 15.80 10.79
C ARG A 155 -10.04 14.68 9.75
N VAL A 156 -8.81 14.25 9.44
CA VAL A 156 -8.55 13.18 8.47
C VAL A 156 -9.29 11.89 8.87
N THR A 157 -9.30 11.52 10.15
CA THR A 157 -10.05 10.36 10.65
C THR A 157 -11.53 10.43 10.30
N THR A 158 -12.16 11.60 10.52
CA THR A 158 -13.58 11.79 10.21
C THR A 158 -13.84 11.67 8.70
N GLU A 159 -13.01 12.29 7.88
CA GLU A 159 -13.11 12.23 6.42
C GLU A 159 -12.94 10.80 5.89
N LEU A 160 -11.88 10.10 6.32
CA LEU A 160 -11.63 8.71 5.93
C LEU A 160 -12.78 7.79 6.33
N ASN A 161 -13.26 7.89 7.58
CA ASN A 161 -14.37 7.07 8.05
C ASN A 161 -15.63 7.27 7.21
N SER A 162 -15.93 8.51 6.81
CA SER A 162 -17.08 8.81 5.95
C SER A 162 -16.95 8.18 4.56
N HIS A 163 -15.77 8.30 3.91
CA HIS A 163 -15.54 7.74 2.58
C HIS A 163 -15.51 6.20 2.59
N PHE A 164 -14.80 5.60 3.55
CA PHE A 164 -14.78 4.14 3.67
C PHE A 164 -16.15 3.55 4.01
N ALA A 165 -16.97 4.24 4.82
CA ALA A 165 -18.34 3.79 5.10
C ALA A 165 -19.21 3.77 3.84
N ARG A 166 -19.07 4.76 2.93
CA ARG A 166 -19.76 4.75 1.64
C ARG A 166 -19.35 3.56 0.76
N LEU A 167 -18.07 3.22 0.75
CA LEU A 167 -17.55 2.04 0.07
C LEU A 167 -18.01 0.70 0.71
N GLY A 168 -18.67 0.75 1.88
CA GLY A 168 -19.02 -0.46 2.65
C GLY A 168 -17.84 -1.07 3.41
N SER A 169 -16.75 -0.34 3.58
CA SER A 169 -15.56 -0.72 4.33
C SER A 169 -15.55 -0.02 5.70
N LYS A 170 -14.92 -0.64 6.69
CA LYS A 170 -14.65 -0.04 8.00
C LYS A 170 -13.21 0.46 8.03
N CYS A 171 -13.01 1.68 8.50
CA CYS A 171 -11.68 2.26 8.69
C CYS A 171 -11.48 2.55 10.17
N ALA A 172 -10.34 2.17 10.73
CA ALA A 172 -10.02 2.37 12.15
C ALA A 172 -8.60 2.87 12.32
N GLU A 173 -8.37 3.71 13.30
CA GLU A 173 -7.05 4.18 13.69
C GLU A 173 -6.20 3.02 14.24
N VAL A 174 -4.94 2.97 13.85
CA VAL A 174 -3.96 2.03 14.38
C VAL A 174 -3.25 2.71 15.54
N ASN A 175 -3.31 2.15 16.74
CA ASN A 175 -2.62 2.66 17.90
C ASN A 175 -1.10 2.40 17.84
N GLY A 176 -0.34 2.92 18.82
CA GLY A 176 1.12 2.80 18.83
C GLY A 176 1.61 1.36 18.92
N GLU A 177 0.99 0.53 19.75
CA GLU A 177 1.35 -0.88 19.93
C GLU A 177 1.07 -1.69 18.68
N ASP A 178 -0.14 -1.55 18.09
CA ASP A 178 -0.51 -2.24 16.86
C ASP A 178 0.39 -1.81 15.70
N LYS A 179 0.80 -0.53 15.66
CA LYS A 179 1.78 -0.05 14.66
C LYS A 179 3.12 -0.74 14.81
N LEU A 180 3.62 -0.89 16.03
CA LEU A 180 4.87 -1.60 16.29
C LEU A 180 4.74 -3.09 15.96
N ARG A 181 3.60 -3.72 16.23
CA ARG A 181 3.33 -5.11 15.86
C ARG A 181 3.38 -5.31 14.35
N ILE A 182 2.75 -4.44 13.55
CA ILE A 182 2.84 -4.49 12.09
C ILE A 182 4.29 -4.46 11.60
N LEU A 183 5.11 -3.61 12.21
CA LEU A 183 6.53 -3.50 11.85
C LEU A 183 7.34 -4.70 12.33
N HIS A 184 7.09 -5.17 13.55
CA HIS A 184 7.72 -6.37 14.11
C HIS A 184 7.45 -7.60 13.22
N ASP A 185 6.19 -7.84 12.87
CA ASP A 185 5.79 -9.00 12.05
C ASP A 185 6.45 -8.99 10.66
N PHE A 186 6.74 -7.81 10.12
CA PHE A 186 7.48 -7.70 8.87
C PHE A 186 8.99 -7.90 9.06
N TYR A 187 9.61 -7.24 10.03
CA TYR A 187 11.07 -7.26 10.21
C TYR A 187 11.57 -8.53 10.90
N ARG A 188 10.74 -9.15 11.74
CA ARG A 188 11.01 -10.37 12.50
C ARG A 188 10.03 -11.48 12.14
N THR A 189 9.83 -11.67 10.84
CA THR A 189 8.92 -12.72 10.33
C THR A 189 9.32 -14.09 10.87
N GLY A 190 8.40 -14.76 11.56
CA GLY A 190 8.61 -16.05 12.24
C GLY A 190 8.72 -15.93 13.77
N GLU A 191 8.84 -14.71 14.29
CA GLU A 191 8.93 -14.41 15.73
C GLU A 191 7.67 -13.69 16.25
N GLU A 192 6.57 -13.68 15.47
CA GLU A 192 5.37 -12.87 15.74
C GLU A 192 4.75 -13.17 17.11
N SER A 193 4.81 -14.42 17.56
CA SER A 193 4.31 -14.84 18.88
C SER A 193 5.13 -14.30 20.05
N GLY A 194 6.35 -13.87 19.80
CA GLY A 194 7.27 -13.29 20.80
C GLY A 194 7.07 -11.79 21.01
N PHE A 195 6.26 -11.13 20.19
CA PHE A 195 6.06 -9.68 20.32
C PHE A 195 5.31 -9.34 21.61
N HIS A 196 5.98 -8.60 22.45
CA HIS A 196 5.42 -7.98 23.66
C HIS A 196 6.02 -6.59 23.83
N PHE A 197 5.18 -5.57 23.80
CA PHE A 197 5.62 -4.18 23.99
C PHE A 197 4.77 -3.51 25.06
N ASP A 198 5.43 -3.03 26.09
CA ASP A 198 4.87 -2.15 27.11
C ASP A 198 5.68 -0.86 27.17
N ILE A 199 5.01 0.25 26.91
CA ILE A 199 5.67 1.58 26.87
C ILE A 199 6.25 1.96 28.21
N GLN A 200 5.57 1.63 29.33
CA GLN A 200 6.04 1.97 30.68
C GLN A 200 7.25 1.12 31.06
N GLU A 201 7.20 -0.17 30.77
CA GLU A 201 8.32 -1.08 31.00
C GLU A 201 9.54 -0.70 30.15
N SER A 202 9.30 -0.37 28.86
CA SER A 202 10.35 0.09 27.93
C SER A 202 11.04 1.36 28.45
N MET A 203 10.26 2.34 28.85
CA MET A 203 10.81 3.60 29.43
C MET A 203 11.59 3.35 30.71
N ARG A 204 11.10 2.48 31.61
CA ARG A 204 11.78 2.13 32.86
C ARG A 204 13.11 1.42 32.65
N LYS A 205 13.16 0.56 31.61
CA LYS A 205 14.38 -0.19 31.24
C LYS A 205 15.34 0.62 30.37
N GLY A 206 14.93 1.80 29.88
CA GLY A 206 15.71 2.61 28.94
C GLY A 206 15.83 2.01 27.53
N HIS A 207 14.94 1.09 27.18
CA HIS A 207 14.90 0.52 25.84
C HIS A 207 14.18 1.46 24.85
N SER A 208 14.66 1.50 23.62
CA SER A 208 13.97 2.15 22.52
C SER A 208 12.86 1.21 22.00
N PHE A 209 11.72 1.78 21.55
CA PHE A 209 10.72 1.00 20.84
C PHE A 209 11.30 0.26 19.62
N LYS A 210 12.40 0.77 19.06
CA LYS A 210 13.11 0.14 17.93
C LYS A 210 13.77 -1.20 18.30
N ASP A 211 14.11 -1.40 19.56
CA ASP A 211 14.69 -2.67 20.03
C ASP A 211 13.70 -3.83 19.91
N TYR A 212 12.41 -3.53 19.93
CA TYR A 212 11.33 -4.51 19.80
C TYR A 212 10.98 -4.85 18.34
N ILE A 213 11.35 -4.02 17.37
CA ILE A 213 10.94 -4.18 15.98
C ILE A 213 12.12 -4.43 15.02
N CYS A 214 13.33 -3.99 15.36
CA CYS A 214 14.48 -4.16 14.48
C CYS A 214 14.87 -5.63 14.35
N PRO A 215 15.25 -6.09 13.16
CA PRO A 215 15.92 -7.38 12.99
C PRO A 215 17.34 -7.32 13.58
N ASP A 216 17.96 -8.46 13.77
CA ASP A 216 19.31 -8.54 14.33
C ASP A 216 20.37 -7.94 13.41
N THR A 217 20.16 -8.05 12.10
CA THR A 217 21.07 -7.51 11.07
C THR A 217 20.32 -6.92 9.89
N PHE A 218 20.93 -5.91 9.27
CA PHE A 218 20.59 -5.41 7.94
C PHE A 218 21.84 -5.39 7.05
N GLU A 219 21.76 -6.03 5.90
CA GLU A 219 22.79 -5.99 4.86
C GLU A 219 22.14 -5.55 3.55
N PHE A 220 22.61 -4.44 2.97
CA PHE A 220 22.07 -3.93 1.72
C PHE A 220 23.05 -4.18 0.58
N GLU A 221 22.60 -4.98 -0.38
CA GLU A 221 23.34 -5.35 -1.57
C GLU A 221 22.86 -4.55 -2.80
N LYS A 222 23.44 -4.82 -3.95
CA LYS A 222 23.14 -4.12 -5.19
C LYS A 222 21.66 -4.16 -5.56
N ASP A 223 21.00 -5.32 -5.46
CA ASP A 223 19.65 -5.60 -5.97
C ASP A 223 18.77 -6.37 -5.00
N TYR A 224 19.23 -6.61 -3.79
CA TYR A 224 18.49 -7.21 -2.69
C TYR A 224 19.04 -6.71 -1.36
N PHE A 225 18.36 -7.03 -0.28
CA PHE A 225 18.84 -6.84 1.08
C PHE A 225 18.62 -8.13 1.90
N ARG A 226 19.32 -8.20 3.03
CA ARG A 226 19.14 -9.25 4.02
C ARG A 226 18.76 -8.61 5.35
N MET A 227 17.78 -9.17 6.02
CA MET A 227 17.36 -8.81 7.37
C MET A 227 17.23 -10.06 8.21
N GLY A 228 18.09 -10.18 9.23
CA GLY A 228 18.27 -11.45 9.95
C GLY A 228 18.55 -12.57 8.96
N ASP A 229 17.79 -13.66 9.04
CA ASP A 229 17.92 -14.83 8.16
C ASP A 229 17.12 -14.73 6.86
N ARG A 230 16.43 -13.63 6.61
CA ARG A 230 15.59 -13.47 5.43
C ARG A 230 16.20 -12.58 4.38
N TYR A 231 15.90 -12.89 3.13
CA TYR A 231 16.26 -12.10 1.96
C TYR A 231 15.06 -11.25 1.54
N GLY A 232 15.28 -10.00 1.16
CA GLY A 232 14.25 -9.12 0.67
C GLY A 232 14.67 -8.37 -0.59
N ARG A 233 13.68 -7.97 -1.38
CA ARG A 233 13.90 -7.20 -2.61
C ARG A 233 12.78 -6.20 -2.81
N VAL A 234 13.16 -5.00 -3.24
CA VAL A 234 12.22 -3.92 -3.56
C VAL A 234 12.13 -3.75 -5.07
N LEU A 235 10.88 -3.72 -5.55
CA LEU A 235 10.53 -3.40 -6.92
C LEU A 235 9.67 -2.13 -6.96
N PHE A 236 9.67 -1.48 -8.11
CA PHE A 236 8.77 -0.35 -8.36
C PHE A 236 8.19 -0.43 -9.77
N LEU A 237 7.03 0.15 -9.97
CA LEU A 237 6.42 0.24 -11.29
C LEU A 237 7.12 1.34 -12.09
N ARG A 238 7.90 0.92 -13.10
CA ARG A 238 8.70 1.81 -13.93
C ARG A 238 7.91 2.36 -15.12
N GLU A 239 7.21 1.49 -15.83
CA GLU A 239 6.43 1.86 -17.01
C GLU A 239 5.00 1.38 -16.86
N TYR A 240 4.08 2.30 -17.10
CA TYR A 240 2.64 2.11 -17.00
C TYR A 240 2.09 1.83 -18.39
N ALA A 241 1.20 0.85 -18.52
CA ALA A 241 0.46 0.65 -19.74
C ALA A 241 -0.49 1.82 -20.00
N SER A 242 -0.80 2.07 -21.28
CA SER A 242 -1.82 3.08 -21.65
C SER A 242 -3.21 2.72 -21.13
N TYR A 243 -3.46 1.44 -20.91
CA TYR A 243 -4.69 0.91 -20.32
C TYR A 243 -4.32 -0.18 -19.32
N ILE A 244 -4.69 0.01 -18.05
CA ILE A 244 -4.48 -0.95 -16.97
C ILE A 244 -5.85 -1.44 -16.52
N LYS A 245 -5.97 -2.76 -16.29
CA LYS A 245 -7.18 -3.34 -15.71
C LYS A 245 -7.14 -3.27 -14.17
N ASP A 246 -8.27 -3.13 -13.57
CA ASP A 246 -8.50 -3.06 -12.13
C ASP A 246 -8.16 -4.35 -11.34
N ASP A 247 -7.79 -5.42 -12.04
CA ASP A 247 -7.38 -6.70 -11.46
C ASP A 247 -5.87 -6.82 -11.19
N MET A 248 -5.05 -5.85 -11.61
CA MET A 248 -3.59 -5.92 -11.50
C MET A 248 -3.12 -6.03 -10.05
N ILE A 249 -3.65 -5.19 -9.17
CA ILE A 249 -3.29 -5.21 -7.74
C ILE A 249 -3.69 -6.55 -7.11
N ALA A 250 -4.88 -7.04 -7.44
CA ALA A 250 -5.37 -8.33 -6.95
C ALA A 250 -4.44 -9.47 -7.39
N GLU A 251 -4.02 -9.53 -8.67
CA GLU A 251 -3.08 -10.57 -9.15
C GLU A 251 -1.70 -10.49 -8.49
N LEU A 252 -1.16 -9.28 -8.29
CA LEU A 252 0.14 -9.09 -7.63
C LEU A 252 0.10 -9.53 -6.15
N THR A 253 -1.03 -9.28 -5.49
CA THR A 253 -1.19 -9.59 -4.06
C THR A 253 -1.80 -10.97 -3.80
N ASP A 254 -2.16 -11.73 -4.82
CA ASP A 254 -2.65 -13.11 -4.70
C ASP A 254 -1.54 -14.16 -4.51
N MET A 255 -0.30 -13.72 -4.51
CA MET A 255 0.83 -14.61 -4.29
C MET A 255 0.88 -15.10 -2.84
N ASN A 256 1.08 -16.41 -2.67
CA ASN A 256 1.29 -17.01 -1.35
C ASN A 256 2.72 -16.72 -0.83
N ARG A 257 3.04 -15.44 -0.67
CA ARG A 257 4.34 -14.92 -0.24
C ARG A 257 4.17 -13.68 0.64
N ASN A 258 5.11 -13.45 1.53
CA ASN A 258 5.18 -12.21 2.28
C ASN A 258 5.52 -11.08 1.31
N LEU A 259 4.57 -10.19 1.14
CA LEU A 259 4.63 -9.06 0.21
C LEU A 259 3.98 -7.85 0.84
N MET A 260 4.65 -6.72 0.80
CA MET A 260 4.04 -5.44 1.11
C MET A 260 4.06 -4.56 -0.14
N LEU A 261 2.87 -4.22 -0.65
CA LEU A 261 2.68 -3.36 -1.81
C LEU A 261 2.15 -2.02 -1.34
N SER A 262 2.78 -0.94 -1.76
CA SER A 262 2.38 0.43 -1.41
C SER A 262 2.18 1.29 -2.63
N ILE A 263 1.10 2.06 -2.59
CA ILE A 263 0.74 3.08 -3.57
C ILE A 263 0.82 4.42 -2.87
N ASP A 264 1.82 5.21 -3.20
CA ASP A 264 1.93 6.58 -2.73
C ASP A 264 1.08 7.51 -3.59
N VAL A 265 0.31 8.37 -2.94
CA VAL A 265 -0.59 9.34 -3.57
C VAL A 265 -0.26 10.73 -3.06
N ILE A 266 0.08 11.61 -3.98
CA ILE A 266 0.41 13.00 -3.69
C ILE A 266 -0.51 13.88 -4.53
N PRO A 267 -1.58 14.44 -3.95
CA PRO A 267 -2.45 15.34 -4.66
C PRO A 267 -1.73 16.64 -5.02
N VAL A 268 -1.99 17.15 -6.21
CA VAL A 268 -1.48 18.45 -6.68
C VAL A 268 -2.59 19.48 -6.58
N PRO A 269 -2.31 20.69 -6.05
CA PRO A 269 -3.27 21.78 -6.09
C PRO A 269 -3.76 22.05 -7.52
N THR A 270 -5.05 22.27 -7.70
CA THR A 270 -5.66 22.37 -9.04
C THR A 270 -5.07 23.50 -9.88
N ASP A 271 -4.75 24.64 -9.27
CA ASP A 271 -4.08 25.76 -9.92
C ASP A 271 -2.68 25.41 -10.44
N GLU A 272 -1.87 24.70 -9.65
CA GLU A 272 -0.56 24.21 -10.08
C GLU A 272 -0.69 23.14 -11.18
N ALA A 273 -1.70 22.27 -11.09
CA ALA A 273 -1.98 21.24 -12.06
C ALA A 273 -2.34 21.82 -13.43
N VAL A 274 -3.29 22.75 -13.47
CA VAL A 274 -3.72 23.43 -14.71
C VAL A 274 -2.53 24.15 -15.35
N GLN A 275 -1.77 24.95 -14.58
CA GLN A 275 -0.60 25.66 -15.10
C GLN A 275 0.47 24.74 -15.68
N GLU A 276 0.67 23.57 -15.10
CA GLU A 276 1.67 22.61 -15.61
C GLU A 276 1.21 21.96 -16.93
N VAL A 277 -0.08 21.62 -17.02
CA VAL A 277 -0.65 21.06 -18.26
C VAL A 277 -0.67 22.12 -19.38
N GLU A 278 -1.04 23.38 -19.06
CA GLU A 278 -0.95 24.50 -20.02
C GLU A 278 0.47 24.68 -20.56
N LYS A 279 1.49 24.67 -19.69
CA LYS A 279 2.89 24.75 -20.11
C LYS A 279 3.30 23.58 -21.00
N ARG A 280 2.84 22.37 -20.68
CA ARG A 280 3.12 21.18 -21.51
C ARG A 280 2.45 21.32 -22.87
N LEU A 281 1.19 21.70 -22.91
CA LEU A 281 0.47 21.94 -24.17
C LEU A 281 1.12 23.03 -25.02
N LEU A 282 1.49 24.15 -24.41
CA LEU A 282 2.21 25.24 -25.10
C LEU A 282 3.57 24.77 -25.66
N GLY A 283 4.27 23.93 -24.91
CA GLY A 283 5.54 23.33 -25.38
C GLY A 283 5.33 22.45 -26.61
N VAL A 284 4.31 21.61 -26.62
CA VAL A 284 3.96 20.75 -27.77
C VAL A 284 3.54 21.60 -28.97
N GLU A 285 2.67 22.62 -28.81
CA GLU A 285 2.25 23.52 -29.88
C GLU A 285 3.45 24.29 -30.46
N THR A 286 4.39 24.71 -29.60
CA THR A 286 5.64 25.34 -30.03
C THR A 286 6.50 24.38 -30.89
N ASN A 287 6.61 23.11 -30.47
CA ASN A 287 7.35 22.10 -31.22
C ASN A 287 6.69 21.82 -32.58
N ILE A 288 5.37 21.73 -32.64
CA ILE A 288 4.59 21.58 -33.89
C ILE A 288 4.85 22.80 -34.81
N THR A 289 4.75 24.01 -34.29
CA THR A 289 4.99 25.24 -35.05
C THR A 289 6.40 25.30 -35.59
N ASN A 290 7.41 24.94 -34.77
CA ASN A 290 8.82 24.92 -35.21
C ASN A 290 9.05 23.83 -36.28
N TRP A 291 8.41 22.68 -36.14
CA TRP A 291 8.47 21.62 -37.15
C TRP A 291 7.85 22.09 -38.47
N GLN A 292 6.65 22.71 -38.45
CA GLN A 292 5.99 23.26 -39.63
C GLN A 292 6.86 24.33 -40.32
N ARG A 293 7.44 25.24 -39.55
CA ARG A 293 8.37 26.27 -40.10
C ARG A 293 9.54 25.64 -40.83
N ARG A 294 10.12 24.56 -40.30
CA ARG A 294 11.24 23.82 -40.94
C ARG A 294 10.78 23.16 -42.24
N GLN A 295 9.59 22.54 -42.27
CA GLN A 295 9.03 21.94 -43.48
C GLN A 295 8.77 22.99 -44.56
N ASN A 296 8.19 24.12 -44.20
CA ASN A 296 7.94 25.23 -45.11
C ASN A 296 9.25 25.82 -45.69
N ALA A 297 10.28 25.95 -44.86
CA ALA A 297 11.61 26.39 -45.34
C ALA A 297 12.25 25.39 -46.33
N ASN A 298 11.87 24.11 -46.26
CA ASN A 298 12.29 23.06 -47.19
C ASN A 298 11.32 22.89 -48.38
N ASN A 299 10.39 23.83 -48.62
CA ASN A 299 9.33 23.78 -49.62
C ASN A 299 8.40 22.55 -49.56
N ASN A 300 8.28 21.95 -48.40
CA ASN A 300 7.41 20.79 -48.14
C ASN A 300 6.14 21.24 -47.43
N PHE A 301 5.23 21.91 -48.13
CA PHE A 301 4.00 22.51 -47.59
C PHE A 301 2.91 21.51 -47.27
N SER A 302 3.00 20.27 -47.78
CA SER A 302 2.04 19.20 -47.54
C SER A 302 2.49 18.21 -46.46
N ALA A 303 3.53 18.51 -45.71
CA ALA A 303 4.06 17.64 -44.70
C ALA A 303 3.02 17.46 -43.55
N VAL A 304 2.69 16.22 -43.26
CA VAL A 304 1.80 15.84 -42.13
C VAL A 304 2.59 15.92 -40.83
N ILE A 305 1.97 16.48 -39.81
CA ILE A 305 2.56 16.56 -38.45
C ILE A 305 2.96 15.14 -38.01
N PRO A 306 4.19 14.94 -37.48
CA PRO A 306 4.59 13.64 -36.94
C PRO A 306 3.61 13.11 -35.91
N TYR A 307 3.30 11.82 -36.01
CA TYR A 307 2.34 11.13 -35.15
C TYR A 307 2.61 11.37 -33.67
N ASP A 308 3.88 11.32 -33.26
CA ASP A 308 4.26 11.52 -31.86
C ASP A 308 3.88 12.91 -31.32
N LEU A 309 4.04 13.98 -32.14
CA LEU A 309 3.68 15.34 -31.72
C LEU A 309 2.15 15.51 -31.67
N GLU A 310 1.43 14.91 -32.62
CA GLU A 310 -0.04 14.93 -32.65
C GLU A 310 -0.60 14.15 -31.46
N GLN A 311 -0.02 12.99 -31.14
CA GLN A 311 -0.39 12.18 -29.97
C GLN A 311 -0.14 12.94 -28.67
N GLN A 312 1.02 13.57 -28.51
CA GLN A 312 1.33 14.39 -27.32
C GLN A 312 0.37 15.58 -27.16
N ARG A 313 -0.01 16.20 -28.29
CA ARG A 313 -0.99 17.29 -28.29
C ARG A 313 -2.36 16.80 -27.81
N LYS A 314 -2.82 15.67 -28.35
CA LYS A 314 -4.09 15.05 -27.98
C LYS A 314 -4.12 14.67 -26.51
N GLU A 315 -3.10 13.96 -26.02
CA GLU A 315 -2.98 13.57 -24.61
C GLU A 315 -2.97 14.77 -23.66
N SER A 316 -2.26 15.86 -24.03
CA SER A 316 -2.22 17.09 -23.21
C SER A 316 -3.57 17.78 -23.18
N LYS A 317 -4.34 17.77 -24.27
CA LYS A 317 -5.69 18.34 -24.31
C LYS A 317 -6.68 17.49 -23.50
N GLU A 318 -6.66 16.17 -23.67
CA GLU A 318 -7.50 15.24 -22.89
C GLU A 318 -7.22 15.38 -21.39
N PHE A 319 -5.96 15.49 -21.01
CA PHE A 319 -5.58 15.71 -19.61
C PHE A 319 -6.09 17.08 -19.08
N MET A 320 -6.07 18.13 -19.90
CA MET A 320 -6.66 19.41 -19.55
C MET A 320 -8.18 19.33 -19.36
N ASP A 321 -8.87 18.65 -20.29
CA ASP A 321 -10.31 18.44 -20.20
C ASP A 321 -10.69 17.63 -18.97
N ASP A 322 -9.91 16.61 -18.60
CA ASP A 322 -10.08 15.82 -17.38
C ASP A 322 -10.04 16.70 -16.13
N LEU A 323 -9.06 17.65 -16.06
CA LEU A 323 -8.89 18.52 -14.90
C LEU A 323 -9.96 19.62 -14.81
N THR A 324 -10.51 20.09 -15.96
CA THR A 324 -11.38 21.26 -16.00
C THR A 324 -12.87 20.92 -16.10
N THR A 325 -13.21 19.77 -16.69
CA THR A 325 -14.61 19.41 -17.00
C THR A 325 -15.09 18.12 -16.35
N ARG A 326 -14.17 17.18 -15.98
CA ARG A 326 -14.54 15.84 -15.51
C ARG A 326 -14.29 15.58 -14.03
N ASP A 327 -14.07 16.63 -13.23
CA ASP A 327 -13.78 16.53 -11.78
C ASP A 327 -12.61 15.60 -11.42
N GLN A 328 -11.66 15.46 -12.34
CA GLN A 328 -10.44 14.72 -12.13
C GLN A 328 -9.39 15.61 -11.44
N ARG A 329 -8.57 15.02 -10.58
CA ARG A 329 -7.41 15.70 -10.01
C ARG A 329 -6.12 15.16 -10.57
N MET A 330 -5.11 16.02 -10.65
CA MET A 330 -3.75 15.57 -10.93
C MET A 330 -3.10 15.10 -9.65
N MET A 331 -2.50 13.92 -9.71
CA MET A 331 -1.80 13.29 -8.59
C MET A 331 -0.46 12.76 -9.07
N PHE A 332 0.53 12.77 -8.18
CA PHE A 332 1.74 11.99 -8.38
C PHE A 332 1.58 10.66 -7.66
N GLY A 333 1.84 9.58 -8.39
CA GLY A 333 1.79 8.22 -7.86
C GLY A 333 3.14 7.52 -7.97
N ILE A 334 3.44 6.70 -6.96
CA ILE A 334 4.49 5.68 -7.01
C ILE A 334 3.89 4.37 -6.52
N LEU A 335 4.05 3.32 -7.31
CA LEU A 335 3.76 1.97 -6.85
C LEU A 335 5.07 1.25 -6.56
N THR A 336 5.24 0.85 -5.30
CA THR A 336 6.39 0.09 -4.81
C THR A 336 5.93 -1.20 -4.15
N MET A 337 6.76 -2.23 -4.22
CA MET A 337 6.53 -3.46 -3.49
C MET A 337 7.84 -4.01 -2.93
N VAL A 338 7.76 -4.58 -1.74
CA VAL A 338 8.84 -5.34 -1.12
C VAL A 338 8.33 -6.74 -0.83
N HIS A 339 9.09 -7.74 -1.24
CA HIS A 339 8.81 -9.13 -0.89
C HIS A 339 10.01 -9.77 -0.21
N THR A 340 9.74 -10.78 0.61
CA THR A 340 10.75 -11.47 1.39
C THR A 340 10.67 -12.99 1.19
N ALA A 341 11.83 -13.66 1.28
CA ALA A 341 11.95 -15.10 1.13
C ALA A 341 13.01 -15.68 2.10
N GLU A 342 12.95 -16.98 2.32
CA GLU A 342 13.88 -17.69 3.20
C GLU A 342 15.24 -17.94 2.54
N SER A 343 15.30 -17.90 1.22
CA SER A 343 16.54 -18.07 0.47
C SER A 343 16.62 -17.15 -0.72
N LYS A 344 17.83 -16.82 -1.16
CA LYS A 344 18.03 -16.00 -2.35
C LYS A 344 17.44 -16.64 -3.60
N LYS A 345 17.54 -17.98 -3.74
CA LYS A 345 16.96 -18.72 -4.88
C LYS A 345 15.44 -18.54 -4.94
N GLN A 346 14.77 -18.61 -3.80
CA GLN A 346 13.34 -18.39 -3.70
C GLN A 346 13.00 -16.91 -4.02
N LEU A 347 13.78 -15.97 -3.49
CA LEU A 347 13.62 -14.55 -3.77
C LEU A 347 13.70 -14.26 -5.29
N ASP A 348 14.66 -14.85 -5.99
CA ASP A 348 14.83 -14.67 -7.42
C ASP A 348 13.64 -15.26 -8.20
N ALA A 349 13.15 -16.45 -7.84
CA ALA A 349 11.97 -17.05 -8.45
C ALA A 349 10.69 -16.25 -8.22
N ASP A 350 10.49 -15.75 -7.00
CA ASP A 350 9.34 -14.90 -6.66
C ASP A 350 9.40 -13.56 -7.40
N THR A 351 10.60 -12.97 -7.54
CA THR A 351 10.81 -11.75 -8.34
C THR A 351 10.40 -11.97 -9.80
N GLU A 352 10.84 -13.04 -10.44
CA GLU A 352 10.48 -13.34 -11.83
C GLU A 352 8.97 -13.55 -12.00
N THR A 353 8.31 -14.13 -11.01
CA THR A 353 6.86 -14.27 -11.02
C THR A 353 6.17 -12.89 -11.00
N LEU A 354 6.60 -11.99 -10.11
CA LEU A 354 6.07 -10.61 -10.04
C LEU A 354 6.30 -9.83 -11.33
N LEU A 355 7.50 -9.93 -11.89
CA LEU A 355 7.83 -9.30 -13.18
C LEU A 355 6.97 -9.86 -14.33
N THR A 356 6.68 -11.16 -14.30
CA THR A 356 5.84 -11.81 -15.31
C THR A 356 4.38 -11.37 -15.21
N ILE A 357 3.83 -11.22 -13.99
CA ILE A 357 2.48 -10.67 -13.79
C ILE A 357 2.42 -9.25 -14.36
N GLY A 358 3.41 -8.40 -14.06
CA GLY A 358 3.48 -7.05 -14.63
C GLY A 358 3.48 -7.06 -16.16
N ARG A 359 4.32 -7.88 -16.79
CA ARG A 359 4.40 -8.02 -18.27
C ARG A 359 3.06 -8.46 -18.88
N LYS A 360 2.33 -9.37 -18.24
CA LYS A 360 0.98 -9.78 -18.67
C LYS A 360 -0.02 -8.61 -18.69
N LYS A 361 0.16 -7.64 -17.81
CA LYS A 361 -0.65 -6.41 -17.73
C LYS A 361 -0.04 -5.25 -18.54
N LEU A 362 0.94 -5.52 -19.39
CA LEU A 362 1.68 -4.52 -20.18
C LEU A 362 2.37 -3.44 -19.34
N CYS A 363 2.61 -3.73 -18.07
CA CYS A 363 3.31 -2.89 -17.12
C CYS A 363 4.73 -3.41 -16.90
N GLN A 364 5.69 -2.52 -16.73
CA GLN A 364 7.08 -2.90 -16.47
C GLN A 364 7.48 -2.58 -15.04
N PHE A 365 7.63 -3.60 -14.23
CA PHE A 365 8.28 -3.50 -12.93
C PHE A 365 9.80 -3.59 -13.08
N SER A 366 10.51 -2.90 -12.22
CA SER A 366 11.97 -2.95 -12.14
C SER A 366 12.44 -3.12 -10.71
N VAL A 367 13.51 -3.88 -10.54
CA VAL A 367 14.20 -4.01 -9.26
C VAL A 367 15.03 -2.75 -9.02
N LEU A 368 14.94 -2.18 -7.82
CA LEU A 368 15.82 -1.08 -7.42
C LEU A 368 17.26 -1.58 -7.33
N LYS A 369 18.20 -0.82 -7.90
CA LYS A 369 19.63 -1.12 -7.85
C LYS A 369 20.35 -0.05 -7.03
N PHE A 370 21.13 -0.48 -6.03
CA PHE A 370 21.87 0.39 -5.10
C PHE A 370 20.99 1.31 -4.23
N GLN A 371 19.69 1.13 -4.24
CA GLN A 371 18.69 1.91 -3.49
C GLN A 371 17.71 1.03 -2.71
N GLN A 372 18.15 -0.17 -2.30
CA GLN A 372 17.26 -1.12 -1.61
C GLN A 372 16.77 -0.58 -0.27
N MET A 373 17.61 0.14 0.49
CA MET A 373 17.23 0.76 1.76
C MET A 373 16.19 1.88 1.57
N ASP A 374 16.41 2.76 0.59
CA ASP A 374 15.48 3.84 0.30
C ASP A 374 14.16 3.30 -0.26
N GLY A 375 14.24 2.24 -1.07
CA GLY A 375 13.09 1.51 -1.55
C GLY A 375 12.30 0.84 -0.44
N LEU A 376 12.96 0.14 0.49
CA LEU A 376 12.35 -0.47 1.66
C LEU A 376 11.57 0.57 2.48
N ASN A 377 12.23 1.68 2.83
CA ASN A 377 11.59 2.76 3.58
C ASN A 377 10.43 3.42 2.82
N THR A 378 10.46 3.41 1.47
CA THR A 378 9.34 3.88 0.65
C THR A 378 8.20 2.87 0.60
N ALA A 379 8.49 1.57 0.51
CA ALA A 379 7.46 0.53 0.45
C ALA A 379 6.75 0.30 1.79
N MET A 380 7.41 0.60 2.91
CA MET A 380 6.83 0.45 4.25
C MET A 380 5.80 1.55 4.55
N PRO A 381 4.81 1.29 5.44
CA PRO A 381 3.77 2.26 5.81
C PRO A 381 4.29 3.38 6.73
N PHE A 382 5.36 4.05 6.31
CA PHE A 382 5.96 5.17 7.07
C PHE A 382 5.51 6.54 6.59
N GLY A 383 4.96 6.65 5.36
CA GLY A 383 4.66 7.95 4.77
C GLY A 383 5.89 8.71 4.27
N THR A 384 7.04 8.04 4.11
CA THR A 384 8.24 8.59 3.45
C THR A 384 8.33 8.15 2.00
N ARG A 385 9.06 8.93 1.18
CA ARG A 385 9.31 8.68 -0.24
C ARG A 385 10.74 9.03 -0.54
N LYS A 386 11.61 8.02 -0.57
CA LYS A 386 13.06 8.19 -0.74
C LYS A 386 13.53 7.85 -2.15
N ILE A 387 12.65 7.29 -3.00
CA ILE A 387 12.93 7.00 -4.41
C ILE A 387 12.23 7.98 -5.33
N ASP A 388 12.87 8.27 -6.47
CA ASP A 388 12.40 9.22 -7.46
C ASP A 388 11.83 8.50 -8.69
N ALA A 389 10.63 7.94 -8.54
CA ALA A 389 9.94 7.17 -9.57
C ALA A 389 8.47 7.60 -9.74
N PHE A 390 8.20 8.90 -9.57
CA PHE A 390 6.85 9.44 -9.66
C PHE A 390 6.32 9.46 -11.08
N ARG A 391 5.03 9.15 -11.20
CA ARG A 391 4.21 9.34 -12.40
C ARG A 391 3.10 10.32 -12.14
N THR A 392 2.83 11.16 -13.13
CA THR A 392 1.66 12.03 -13.16
C THR A 392 0.46 11.20 -13.61
N LEU A 393 -0.58 11.15 -12.79
CA LEU A 393 -1.79 10.37 -13.02
C LEU A 393 -3.01 11.26 -12.79
N THR A 394 -4.12 10.98 -13.48
CA THR A 394 -5.44 11.48 -13.12
C THR A 394 -6.02 10.63 -11.99
N THR A 395 -7.07 11.10 -11.34
CA THR A 395 -7.79 10.32 -10.33
C THR A 395 -8.23 8.97 -10.87
N GLU A 396 -8.81 8.94 -12.07
CA GLU A 396 -9.26 7.71 -12.72
C GLU A 396 -8.12 6.74 -12.99
N SER A 397 -6.99 7.24 -13.54
CA SER A 397 -5.80 6.42 -13.79
C SER A 397 -5.20 5.84 -12.52
N LEU A 398 -5.29 6.55 -11.40
CA LEU A 398 -4.84 6.07 -10.10
C LEU A 398 -5.83 5.09 -9.48
N ALA A 399 -7.14 5.30 -9.68
CA ALA A 399 -8.20 4.45 -9.13
C ALA A 399 -8.18 3.02 -9.70
N VAL A 400 -7.55 2.81 -10.86
CA VAL A 400 -7.33 1.45 -11.41
C VAL A 400 -6.51 0.57 -10.47
N PHE A 401 -5.68 1.18 -9.60
CA PHE A 401 -4.96 0.45 -8.54
C PHE A 401 -5.81 0.20 -7.29
N ILE A 402 -7.11 -0.06 -7.48
CA ILE A 402 -8.07 -0.32 -6.41
C ILE A 402 -7.58 -1.46 -5.51
N PRO A 403 -7.52 -1.24 -4.16
CA PRO A 403 -6.96 -2.22 -3.24
C PRO A 403 -7.95 -3.29 -2.79
N PHE A 404 -9.20 -3.23 -3.25
CA PHE A 404 -10.26 -4.11 -2.79
C PHE A 404 -10.36 -5.37 -3.64
N ARG A 405 -10.67 -6.49 -2.99
CA ARG A 405 -10.82 -7.80 -3.63
C ARG A 405 -12.03 -8.57 -3.14
N VAL A 406 -11.94 -9.14 -1.96
CA VAL A 406 -12.99 -9.96 -1.35
C VAL A 406 -12.86 -9.91 0.16
N GLN A 407 -13.98 -9.82 0.82
CA GLN A 407 -14.05 -9.85 2.27
C GLN A 407 -13.80 -11.28 2.79
N ASP A 408 -12.79 -11.44 3.63
CA ASP A 408 -12.59 -12.63 4.42
C ASP A 408 -13.27 -12.48 5.79
N ILE A 409 -13.90 -13.55 6.25
CA ILE A 409 -14.58 -13.59 7.53
C ILE A 409 -13.74 -14.44 8.47
N TYR A 410 -13.17 -13.78 9.46
CA TYR A 410 -12.35 -14.41 10.47
C TYR A 410 -12.66 -13.78 11.83
N HIS A 411 -13.45 -14.48 12.62
CA HIS A 411 -13.80 -14.07 13.98
C HIS A 411 -13.07 -14.97 14.99
N GLU A 412 -12.46 -14.39 15.99
CA GLU A 412 -11.92 -15.15 17.12
C GLU A 412 -13.02 -15.97 17.78
N ASN A 413 -12.73 -17.22 18.11
CA ASN A 413 -13.68 -18.19 18.65
C ASN A 413 -14.90 -18.49 17.73
N GLY A 414 -14.76 -18.23 16.43
CA GLY A 414 -15.76 -18.57 15.43
C GLY A 414 -15.75 -20.06 15.08
N ILE A 415 -16.78 -20.48 14.35
CA ILE A 415 -16.93 -21.83 13.82
C ILE A 415 -16.50 -21.83 12.35
N TYR A 416 -15.87 -22.91 11.90
CA TYR A 416 -15.52 -23.12 10.51
C TYR A 416 -16.77 -23.39 9.66
N TYR A 417 -17.00 -22.56 8.65
CA TYR A 417 -18.12 -22.71 7.71
C TYR A 417 -17.68 -23.21 6.33
N GLY A 418 -16.43 -23.05 5.96
CA GLY A 418 -15.94 -23.43 4.65
C GLY A 418 -14.69 -22.65 4.24
N GLN A 419 -14.43 -22.64 2.95
CA GLN A 419 -13.30 -21.94 2.35
C GLN A 419 -13.81 -20.91 1.34
N ASN A 420 -13.27 -19.69 1.40
CA ASN A 420 -13.59 -18.65 0.44
C ASN A 420 -13.10 -19.07 -0.97
N VAL A 421 -13.99 -19.01 -1.96
CA VAL A 421 -13.69 -19.47 -3.33
C VAL A 421 -12.59 -18.63 -3.99
N ILE A 422 -12.47 -17.35 -3.64
CA ILE A 422 -11.52 -16.41 -4.25
C ILE A 422 -10.20 -16.36 -3.48
N SER A 423 -10.23 -16.03 -2.18
CA SER A 423 -9.01 -15.91 -1.38
C SER A 423 -8.42 -17.27 -0.98
N LYS A 424 -9.21 -18.35 -1.05
CA LYS A 424 -8.87 -19.69 -0.54
C LYS A 424 -8.62 -19.72 0.98
N ASN A 425 -8.95 -18.66 1.68
CA ASN A 425 -8.85 -18.58 3.13
C ASN A 425 -10.04 -19.29 3.79
N MET A 426 -9.84 -19.73 5.03
CA MET A 426 -10.91 -20.34 5.82
C MET A 426 -11.93 -19.27 6.22
N ILE A 427 -13.21 -19.60 6.14
CA ILE A 427 -14.33 -18.79 6.66
C ILE A 427 -14.62 -19.25 8.07
N ILE A 428 -14.28 -18.40 9.04
CA ILE A 428 -14.48 -18.65 10.47
C ILE A 428 -15.37 -17.55 11.00
N ALA A 429 -16.59 -17.89 11.36
CA ALA A 429 -17.59 -16.92 11.78
C ALA A 429 -18.17 -17.22 13.15
N ASP A 430 -18.29 -16.19 13.98
CA ASP A 430 -19.10 -16.20 15.18
C ASP A 430 -20.45 -15.56 14.85
N ARG A 431 -21.52 -16.36 14.88
CA ARG A 431 -22.87 -15.89 14.58
C ARG A 431 -23.35 -14.76 15.49
N ARG A 432 -22.83 -14.68 16.72
CA ARG A 432 -23.19 -13.63 17.68
C ARG A 432 -22.70 -12.25 17.25
N GLN A 433 -21.69 -12.20 16.36
CA GLN A 433 -21.15 -10.97 15.80
C GLN A 433 -21.82 -10.55 14.47
N LEU A 434 -22.71 -11.38 13.93
CA LEU A 434 -23.50 -11.06 12.76
C LEU A 434 -24.74 -10.22 13.14
N LEU A 435 -25.28 -9.49 12.16
CA LEU A 435 -26.50 -8.67 12.33
C LEU A 435 -27.69 -9.49 12.89
N ASN A 436 -27.76 -10.74 12.51
CA ASN A 436 -28.76 -11.69 13.05
C ASN A 436 -28.07 -13.04 13.29
N GLY A 437 -28.07 -13.50 14.53
CA GLY A 437 -27.52 -14.81 14.92
C GLY A 437 -28.37 -16.01 14.50
N ASN A 438 -29.59 -15.78 14.03
CA ASN A 438 -30.51 -16.83 13.57
C ASN A 438 -30.32 -17.08 12.07
N SER A 439 -30.32 -18.33 11.67
CA SER A 439 -30.29 -18.72 10.25
C SER A 439 -31.25 -19.90 10.02
N PHE A 440 -31.89 -19.91 8.86
CA PHE A 440 -32.60 -21.07 8.34
C PHE A 440 -31.69 -21.74 7.30
N ILE A 441 -31.51 -23.05 7.39
CA ILE A 441 -30.75 -23.87 6.46
C ILE A 441 -31.71 -24.80 5.77
#